data_62fdb76e16dd3b487e768f78ab2884f4
#
_entry.id   62fdb76e16dd3b487e768f78ab2884f4
#
_cell.length_a   1.000
_cell.length_b   1.000
_cell.length_c   1.000
_cell.angle_alpha   90.00
_cell.angle_beta   90.00
_cell.angle_gamma   90.00
#
_symmetry.space_group_name_H-M   'P 1'
#
loop_
_entity.id
_entity.type
_entity.pdbx_description
1 polymer ?
#
loop_
_entity_poly.entity_id
_entity_poly.type
_entity_poly.pdbx_seq_one_letter_code
_entity_poly.pdbx_strand_id
1 'polypeptide(L)'
;MRALKISNAKIVNEGTIEQKDILIEGNRIAKIGSDMEVSETTEVFDASGKYILPGLIDDQVHFREPGLTHKATIETESKAALAGGITSFLEMPNTSPQTTTLEQWEAKNERAAQTSYANYGLSLIHI
;
A
#
# COMPACT_ATOMS: atom_id res chain seq x y z
N MET A 1 18.42 9.07 -7.66
CA MET A 1 17.17 8.32 -7.34
C MET A 1 17.46 7.61 -6.02
N ARG A 2 16.52 7.63 -5.06
CA ARG A 2 16.74 6.94 -3.77
C ARG A 2 16.71 5.43 -4.03
N ALA A 3 17.74 4.72 -3.55
CA ALA A 3 17.81 3.27 -3.63
C ALA A 3 17.86 2.67 -2.21
N LEU A 4 17.18 1.54 -2.02
CA LEU A 4 17.15 0.79 -0.77
C LEU A 4 17.43 -0.68 -1.07
N LYS A 5 18.43 -1.24 -0.38
CA LYS A 5 18.67 -2.69 -0.34
C LYS A 5 18.09 -3.25 0.95
N ILE A 6 17.21 -4.22 0.85
CA ILE A 6 16.76 -5.04 1.99
C ILE A 6 17.56 -6.33 1.94
N SER A 7 18.42 -6.56 2.93
CA SER A 7 19.33 -7.70 2.96
C SER A 7 18.86 -8.80 3.89
N ASN A 8 19.26 -10.04 3.60
CA ASN A 8 19.05 -11.22 4.45
C ASN A 8 17.57 -11.58 4.73
N ALA A 9 16.64 -11.13 3.89
CA ALA A 9 15.23 -11.36 4.09
C ALA A 9 14.80 -12.80 3.77
N LYS A 10 13.87 -13.35 4.56
CA LYS A 10 13.11 -14.54 4.20
C LYS A 10 11.92 -14.12 3.36
N ILE A 11 12.08 -14.16 2.03
CA ILE A 11 11.03 -13.75 1.09
C ILE A 11 10.03 -14.89 0.94
N VAL A 12 8.77 -14.62 1.25
CA VAL A 12 7.64 -15.55 1.09
C VAL A 12 6.86 -15.12 -0.15
N ASN A 13 6.94 -15.89 -1.21
CA ASN A 13 6.23 -15.62 -2.45
C ASN A 13 5.99 -16.90 -3.24
N GLU A 14 4.85 -16.99 -3.93
CA GLU A 14 4.51 -18.11 -4.83
C GLU A 14 4.72 -19.51 -4.20
N GLY A 15 4.36 -19.65 -2.92
CA GLY A 15 4.46 -20.93 -2.19
C GLY A 15 5.88 -21.33 -1.76
N THR A 16 6.87 -20.45 -1.95
CA THR A 16 8.25 -20.68 -1.54
C THR A 16 8.70 -19.71 -0.45
N ILE A 17 9.74 -20.09 0.31
CA ILE A 17 10.43 -19.22 1.26
C ILE A 17 11.92 -19.29 0.90
N GLU A 18 12.47 -18.15 0.48
CA GLU A 18 13.87 -18.07 0.08
C GLU A 18 14.58 -16.93 0.81
N GLN A 19 15.81 -17.17 1.24
CA GLN A 19 16.62 -16.09 1.83
C GLN A 19 17.35 -15.36 0.70
N LYS A 20 16.94 -14.12 0.44
CA LYS A 20 17.47 -13.28 -0.64
C LYS A 20 17.45 -11.80 -0.23
N ASP A 21 18.17 -11.01 -1.00
CA ASP A 21 18.14 -9.55 -0.93
C ASP A 21 17.14 -8.99 -1.94
N ILE A 22 16.59 -7.82 -1.63
CA ILE A 22 15.72 -7.05 -2.53
C ILE A 22 16.35 -5.68 -2.73
N LEU A 23 16.57 -5.29 -3.98
CA LEU A 23 16.96 -3.93 -4.35
C LEU A 23 15.72 -3.17 -4.86
N ILE A 24 15.45 -2.04 -4.23
CA ILE A 24 14.39 -1.11 -4.61
C ILE A 24 15.04 0.16 -5.15
N GLU A 25 14.62 0.58 -6.35
CA GLU A 25 15.03 1.83 -6.96
C GLU A 25 13.78 2.70 -7.24
N GLY A 26 13.72 3.86 -6.59
CA GLY A 26 12.52 4.69 -6.60
C GLY A 26 11.33 3.96 -5.97
N ASN A 27 10.34 3.60 -6.78
CA ASN A 27 9.12 2.89 -6.36
C ASN A 27 8.99 1.47 -6.97
N ARG A 28 10.10 0.89 -7.42
CA ARG A 28 10.10 -0.41 -8.10
C ARG A 28 11.10 -1.36 -7.46
N ILE A 29 10.74 -2.65 -7.40
CA ILE A 29 11.70 -3.71 -7.15
C ILE A 29 12.55 -3.85 -8.42
N ALA A 30 13.83 -3.46 -8.31
CA ALA A 30 14.77 -3.51 -9.43
C ALA A 30 15.38 -4.91 -9.57
N LYS A 31 15.66 -5.58 -8.43
CA LYS A 31 16.29 -6.90 -8.42
C LYS A 31 15.96 -7.67 -7.16
N ILE A 32 15.84 -8.99 -7.28
CA ILE A 32 15.82 -9.95 -6.17
C ILE A 32 16.94 -10.97 -6.42
N GLY A 33 17.79 -11.23 -5.44
CA GLY A 33 18.91 -12.17 -5.59
C GLY A 33 19.75 -12.25 -4.33
N SER A 34 20.81 -13.05 -4.35
CA SER A 34 21.76 -13.16 -3.26
C SER A 34 23.00 -12.31 -3.53
N ASP A 35 23.70 -11.91 -2.46
CA ASP A 35 25.02 -11.24 -2.51
C ASP A 35 25.08 -10.04 -3.47
N MET A 36 24.04 -9.19 -3.41
CA MET A 36 23.97 -8.01 -4.26
C MET A 36 24.94 -6.92 -3.77
N GLU A 37 25.91 -6.60 -4.61
CA GLU A 37 26.70 -5.38 -4.43
C GLU A 37 25.85 -4.15 -4.81
N VAL A 38 25.95 -3.12 -4.00
CA VAL A 38 25.26 -1.84 -4.21
C VAL A 38 26.23 -0.69 -3.99
N SER A 39 25.89 0.49 -4.50
CA SER A 39 26.72 1.67 -4.30
C SER A 39 26.73 2.11 -2.82
N GLU A 40 27.75 2.83 -2.39
CA GLU A 40 27.87 3.37 -1.03
C GLU A 40 26.72 4.33 -0.67
N THR A 41 26.04 4.89 -1.65
CA THR A 41 24.90 5.78 -1.46
C THR A 41 23.56 5.06 -1.30
N THR A 42 23.56 3.73 -1.43
CA THR A 42 22.36 2.91 -1.26
C THR A 42 22.08 2.70 0.23
N GLU A 43 20.87 3.04 0.66
CA GLU A 43 20.43 2.70 2.02
C GLU A 43 20.31 1.19 2.17
N VAL A 44 20.83 0.63 3.26
CA VAL A 44 20.76 -0.82 3.52
C VAL A 44 19.94 -1.07 4.78
N PHE A 45 18.91 -1.89 4.66
CA PHE A 45 18.10 -2.38 5.77
C PHE A 45 18.38 -3.87 5.96
N ASP A 46 18.96 -4.25 7.10
CA ASP A 46 19.13 -5.67 7.45
C ASP A 46 17.82 -6.26 7.98
N ALA A 47 17.28 -7.21 7.22
CA ALA A 47 16.07 -7.96 7.54
C ALA A 47 16.36 -9.37 8.09
N SER A 48 17.54 -9.60 8.66
CA SER A 48 17.90 -10.88 9.27
C SER A 48 16.82 -11.35 10.26
N GLY A 49 16.37 -12.59 10.10
CA GLY A 49 15.32 -13.19 10.92
C GLY A 49 13.90 -12.74 10.60
N LYS A 50 13.70 -11.78 9.69
CA LYS A 50 12.37 -11.27 9.29
C LYS A 50 11.87 -11.96 8.04
N TYR A 51 10.54 -12.05 7.95
CA TYR A 51 9.86 -12.45 6.73
C TYR A 51 9.44 -11.22 5.95
N ILE A 52 9.54 -11.29 4.63
CA ILE A 52 9.01 -10.28 3.70
C ILE A 52 7.97 -10.97 2.83
N LEU A 53 6.82 -10.35 2.74
CA LEU A 53 5.71 -10.76 1.89
C LEU A 53 5.35 -9.61 0.94
N PRO A 54 4.75 -9.90 -0.22
CA PRO A 54 4.04 -8.87 -0.97
C PRO A 54 3.01 -8.17 -0.09
N GLY A 55 2.85 -6.86 -0.29
CA GLY A 55 1.83 -6.11 0.44
C GLY A 55 0.44 -6.67 0.15
N LEU A 56 -0.38 -6.79 1.19
CA LEU A 56 -1.73 -7.30 1.07
C LEU A 56 -2.63 -6.28 0.36
N ILE A 57 -3.65 -6.79 -0.33
CA ILE A 57 -4.70 -5.99 -0.96
C ILE A 57 -6.02 -6.33 -0.24
N ASP A 58 -6.69 -5.32 0.29
CA ASP A 58 -8.05 -5.45 0.81
C ASP A 58 -9.03 -4.93 -0.25
N ASP A 59 -9.79 -5.82 -0.83
CA ASP A 59 -10.66 -5.52 -1.97
C ASP A 59 -12.04 -4.97 -1.55
N GLN A 60 -12.30 -4.81 -0.25
CA GLN A 60 -13.57 -4.28 0.24
C GLN A 60 -13.46 -3.61 1.61
N VAL A 61 -13.15 -2.31 1.63
CA VAL A 61 -13.13 -1.52 2.86
C VAL A 61 -14.24 -0.48 2.93
N HIS A 62 -14.56 -0.02 4.13
CA HIS A 62 -15.60 0.95 4.41
C HIS A 62 -15.06 2.08 5.29
N PHE A 63 -14.28 2.99 4.73
CA PHE A 63 -13.66 4.11 5.47
C PHE A 63 -14.64 5.25 5.78
N ARG A 64 -15.81 5.24 5.14
CA ARG A 64 -16.94 6.12 5.47
C ARG A 64 -16.77 7.61 5.15
N GLU A 65 -15.67 8.02 4.58
CA GLU A 65 -15.43 9.39 4.11
C GLU A 65 -15.76 9.49 2.60
N PRO A 66 -16.52 10.52 2.20
CA PRO A 66 -17.02 11.70 2.95
C PRO A 66 -18.23 11.44 3.84
N GLY A 67 -18.49 12.41 4.75
CA GLY A 67 -19.73 12.62 5.48
C GLY A 67 -19.93 11.79 6.75
N LEU A 68 -19.32 10.63 6.88
CA LEU A 68 -19.41 9.77 8.07
C LEU A 68 -18.09 9.71 8.84
N THR A 69 -17.34 10.80 8.83
CA THR A 69 -15.98 10.92 9.36
C THR A 69 -15.87 10.75 10.88
N HIS A 70 -17.02 10.79 11.59
CA HIS A 70 -17.08 10.41 13.00
C HIS A 70 -16.80 8.91 13.23
N LYS A 71 -16.90 8.09 12.17
CA LYS A 71 -16.56 6.65 12.24
C LYS A 71 -15.11 6.41 11.86
N ALA A 72 -14.69 6.98 10.72
CA ALA A 72 -13.34 6.81 10.19
C ALA A 72 -13.08 7.83 9.05
N THR A 73 -11.80 8.03 8.71
CA THR A 73 -11.38 8.83 7.56
C THR A 73 -10.45 8.03 6.66
N ILE A 74 -10.28 8.45 5.41
CA ILE A 74 -9.32 7.82 4.48
C ILE A 74 -7.91 7.91 5.07
N GLU A 75 -7.58 9.03 5.73
CA GLU A 75 -6.27 9.22 6.34
C GLU A 75 -6.01 8.22 7.47
N THR A 76 -6.91 8.11 8.44
CA THR A 76 -6.73 7.26 9.62
C THR A 76 -6.71 5.78 9.25
N GLU A 77 -7.63 5.37 8.38
CA GLU A 77 -7.78 3.97 8.00
C GLU A 77 -6.69 3.50 7.04
N SER A 78 -6.21 4.36 6.14
CA SER A 78 -5.06 4.00 5.29
C SER A 78 -3.77 3.85 6.08
N LYS A 79 -3.56 4.63 7.16
CA LYS A 79 -2.47 4.41 8.12
C LYS A 79 -2.62 3.08 8.86
N ALA A 80 -3.82 2.78 9.34
CA ALA A 80 -4.12 1.52 10.02
C ALA A 80 -3.93 0.31 9.09
N ALA A 81 -4.36 0.43 7.83
CA ALA A 81 -4.15 -0.58 6.79
C ALA A 81 -2.66 -0.87 6.60
N LEU A 82 -1.82 0.16 6.40
CA LEU A 82 -0.37 -0.02 6.27
C LEU A 82 0.26 -0.63 7.51
N ALA A 83 -0.16 -0.23 8.71
CA ALA A 83 0.32 -0.83 9.95
C ALA A 83 -0.02 -2.33 10.06
N GLY A 84 -1.11 -2.77 9.43
CA GLY A 84 -1.51 -4.18 9.30
C GLY A 84 -0.89 -4.92 8.10
N GLY A 85 -0.08 -4.25 7.27
CA GLY A 85 0.54 -4.85 6.07
C GLY A 85 -0.32 -4.79 4.81
N ILE A 86 -1.46 -4.06 4.84
CA ILE A 86 -2.30 -3.81 3.67
C ILE A 86 -1.75 -2.57 2.95
N THR A 87 -1.21 -2.77 1.76
CA THR A 87 -0.58 -1.71 0.96
C THR A 87 -1.49 -1.13 -0.10
N SER A 88 -2.62 -1.78 -0.36
CA SER A 88 -3.63 -1.34 -1.33
C SER A 88 -5.03 -1.72 -0.84
N PHE A 89 -6.02 -0.86 -1.09
CA PHE A 89 -7.40 -1.13 -0.72
C PHE A 89 -8.39 -0.65 -1.78
N LEU A 90 -9.59 -1.27 -1.80
CA LEU A 90 -10.72 -0.82 -2.60
C LEU A 90 -11.84 -0.34 -1.66
N GLU A 91 -12.10 0.97 -1.69
CA GLU A 91 -13.06 1.60 -0.79
C GLU A 91 -14.46 1.67 -1.40
N MET A 92 -15.44 1.25 -0.62
CA MET A 92 -16.83 1.12 -1.03
C MET A 92 -17.57 2.45 -1.05
N PRO A 93 -18.64 2.60 -1.87
CA PRO A 93 -19.29 3.88 -2.14
C PRO A 93 -20.33 4.29 -1.08
N ASN A 94 -20.48 3.56 0.02
CA ASN A 94 -21.49 3.79 1.06
C ASN A 94 -21.08 4.89 2.05
N THR A 95 -20.93 6.07 1.53
CA THR A 95 -20.55 7.33 2.18
C THR A 95 -21.75 8.28 2.27
N SER A 96 -21.59 9.51 2.72
CA SER A 96 -22.64 10.54 2.75
C SER A 96 -22.12 11.86 2.18
N PRO A 97 -22.54 12.26 0.94
CA PRO A 97 -23.41 11.50 0.04
C PRO A 97 -22.80 10.18 -0.42
N GLN A 98 -23.65 9.24 -0.87
CA GLN A 98 -23.17 8.01 -1.51
C GLN A 98 -22.46 8.34 -2.82
N THR A 99 -21.42 7.59 -3.17
CA THR A 99 -20.66 7.80 -4.41
C THR A 99 -21.42 7.15 -5.58
N THR A 100 -22.39 7.86 -6.15
CA THR A 100 -23.29 7.39 -7.21
C THR A 100 -23.15 8.18 -8.51
N THR A 101 -22.40 9.28 -8.50
CA THR A 101 -22.13 10.11 -9.68
C THR A 101 -20.64 10.29 -9.89
N LEU A 102 -20.26 10.61 -11.12
CA LEU A 102 -18.85 10.88 -11.46
C LEU A 102 -18.29 12.05 -10.63
N GLU A 103 -19.06 13.12 -10.44
CA GLU A 103 -18.67 14.28 -9.63
C GLU A 103 -18.33 13.88 -8.18
N GLN A 104 -19.18 13.04 -7.56
CA GLN A 104 -18.93 12.54 -6.21
C GLN A 104 -17.69 11.64 -6.15
N TRP A 105 -17.48 10.83 -7.19
CA TRP A 105 -16.29 9.99 -7.30
C TRP A 105 -15.02 10.84 -7.46
N GLU A 106 -15.04 11.85 -8.31
CA GLU A 106 -13.92 12.77 -8.51
C GLU A 106 -13.55 13.51 -7.23
N ALA A 107 -14.53 14.06 -6.50
CA ALA A 107 -14.31 14.72 -5.23
C ALA A 107 -13.70 13.78 -4.17
N LYS A 108 -14.17 12.53 -4.11
CA LYS A 108 -13.63 11.50 -3.23
C LYS A 108 -12.22 11.10 -3.63
N ASN A 109 -11.94 10.98 -4.94
CA ASN A 109 -10.64 10.66 -5.48
C ASN A 109 -9.60 11.76 -5.17
N GLU A 110 -9.97 13.04 -5.32
CA GLU A 110 -9.12 14.15 -4.95
C GLU A 110 -8.76 14.13 -3.46
N ARG A 111 -9.73 13.84 -2.58
CA ARG A 111 -9.48 13.69 -1.15
C ARG A 111 -8.54 12.51 -0.86
N ALA A 112 -8.78 11.36 -1.47
CA ALA A 112 -7.92 10.20 -1.29
C ALA A 112 -6.49 10.47 -1.77
N ALA A 113 -6.32 11.19 -2.89
CA ALA A 113 -5.01 11.58 -3.39
C ALA A 113 -4.22 12.47 -2.43
N GLN A 114 -4.93 13.28 -1.62
CA GLN A 114 -4.30 14.18 -0.64
C GLN A 114 -4.02 13.51 0.71
N THR A 115 -4.78 12.49 1.09
CA THR A 115 -4.81 11.98 2.47
C THR A 115 -4.46 10.51 2.63
N SER A 116 -4.55 9.70 1.56
CA SER A 116 -4.25 8.28 1.66
C SER A 116 -2.75 8.00 1.74
N TYR A 117 -2.36 7.14 2.67
CA TYR A 117 -0.99 6.62 2.81
C TYR A 117 -0.76 5.31 2.05
N ALA A 118 -1.82 4.58 1.70
CA ALA A 118 -1.76 3.36 0.91
C ALA A 118 -2.28 3.60 -0.51
N ASN A 119 -1.97 2.70 -1.44
CA ASN A 119 -2.60 2.72 -2.75
C ASN A 119 -4.11 2.47 -2.60
N TYR A 120 -4.92 3.11 -3.44
CA TYR A 120 -6.36 3.01 -3.32
C TYR A 120 -7.07 2.87 -4.66
N GLY A 121 -8.21 2.19 -4.63
CA GLY A 121 -9.23 2.24 -5.64
C GLY A 121 -10.56 2.65 -5.00
N LEU A 122 -11.40 3.31 -5.76
CA LEU A 122 -12.69 3.83 -5.29
C LEU A 122 -13.81 3.26 -6.12
N SER A 123 -14.79 2.67 -5.45
CA SER A 123 -15.98 2.16 -6.11
C SER A 123 -17.01 3.25 -6.36
N LEU A 124 -17.71 3.13 -7.50
CA LEU A 124 -18.89 3.91 -7.85
C LEU A 124 -20.05 2.95 -8.04
N ILE A 125 -21.17 3.21 -7.37
CA ILE A 125 -22.40 2.43 -7.58
C ILE A 125 -23.26 3.12 -8.64
N HIS A 126 -23.61 2.39 -9.68
CA HIS A 126 -24.70 2.73 -10.58
C HIS A 126 -26.01 2.15 -9.98
N ILE A 127 -26.91 3.04 -9.66
CA ILE A 127 -28.27 2.67 -9.25
C ILE A 127 -29.16 2.64 -10.50
#